data_14696c5cee0a99a3a288b782bf11b49a
#
_entry.id   14696c5cee0a99a3a288b782bf11b49a
#
_cell.length_a   1.000
_cell.length_b   1.000
_cell.length_c   1.000
_cell.angle_alpha   90.00
_cell.angle_beta   90.00
_cell.angle_gamma   90.00
#
_symmetry.space_group_name_H-M   'P 1'
#
loop_
_entity.id
_entity.type
_entity.pdbx_description
1 polymer ?
#
loop_
_entity_poly.entity_id
_entity_poly.type
_entity_poly.pdbx_seq_one_letter_code
_entity_poly.pdbx_strand_id
1 'polypeptide(L)' 'MTTLVFLICMANGQCIQNAPDMVFQTVAQCETAAQIILDGVDKKMARGEIPPHVSTHKCIQWGSPS' A
#
# COMPACT_ATOMS: atom_id res chain seq x y z
N MET A 1 -14.68 8.73 4.24
CA MET A 1 -13.50 8.18 4.89
C MET A 1 -12.90 7.12 3.98
N THR A 2 -11.60 7.17 3.79
CA THR A 2 -10.89 6.27 2.90
C THR A 2 -9.73 5.63 3.67
N THR A 3 -9.58 4.32 3.55
CA THR A 3 -8.47 3.60 4.16
C THR A 3 -7.58 2.99 3.10
N LEU A 4 -6.30 2.80 3.44
CA LEU A 4 -5.30 2.24 2.55
C LEU A 4 -5.00 0.81 2.98
N VAL A 5 -4.97 -0.10 2.01
CA VAL A 5 -4.63 -1.50 2.25
C VAL A 5 -3.54 -1.90 1.27
N PHE A 6 -2.51 -2.54 1.77
CA PHE A 6 -1.43 -3.09 0.95
C PHE A 6 -1.54 -4.61 0.89
N LEU A 7 -1.28 -5.17 -0.28
CA LEU A 7 -1.13 -6.61 -0.45
C LEU A 7 0.31 -6.86 -0.90
N ILE A 8 1.03 -7.64 -0.12
CA ILE A 8 2.45 -7.93 -0.36
C ILE A 8 2.58 -9.42 -0.63
N CYS A 9 3.08 -9.76 -1.81
CA CYS A 9 3.28 -11.16 -2.20
C CYS A 9 4.78 -11.44 -2.33
N MET A 10 5.24 -12.45 -1.61
CA MET A 10 6.63 -12.87 -1.62
C MET A 10 6.91 -13.82 -2.78
N ALA A 11 8.19 -14.00 -3.11
CA ALA A 11 8.61 -14.88 -4.19
C ALA A 11 8.24 -16.35 -3.94
N ASN A 12 8.05 -16.76 -2.68
CA ASN A 12 7.66 -18.13 -2.33
C ASN A 12 6.17 -18.39 -2.48
N GLY A 13 5.40 -17.43 -2.97
CA GLY A 13 3.96 -17.55 -3.16
C GLY A 13 3.10 -17.12 -1.99
N GLN A 14 3.69 -16.74 -0.88
CA GLN A 14 2.94 -16.25 0.27
C GLN A 14 2.60 -14.79 0.09
N CYS A 15 1.33 -14.45 0.36
CA CYS A 15 0.86 -13.07 0.31
C CYS A 15 0.34 -12.66 1.67
N ILE A 16 0.68 -11.47 2.11
CA ILE A 16 0.16 -10.90 3.36
C ILE A 16 -0.54 -9.59 3.07
N GLN A 17 -1.60 -9.35 3.80
CA GLN A 17 -2.36 -8.11 3.71
C GLN A 17 -1.97 -7.23 4.89
N ASN A 18 -1.61 -5.99 4.59
CA ASN A 18 -1.24 -5.02 5.60
C ASN A 18 -2.16 -3.81 5.47
N ALA A 19 -2.90 -3.53 6.53
CA ALA A 19 -3.80 -2.38 6.58
C ALA A 19 -3.29 -1.42 7.65
N PRO A 20 -2.39 -0.49 7.30
CA PRO A 20 -1.91 0.49 8.27
C PRO A 20 -3.05 1.36 8.76
N ASP A 21 -2.94 1.82 9.99
CA ASP A 21 -3.98 2.59 10.65
C ASP A 21 -3.96 4.05 10.15
N MET A 22 -4.15 4.21 8.84
CA MET A 22 -4.16 5.53 8.19
C MET A 22 -5.50 5.77 7.55
N VAL A 23 -6.05 6.95 7.78
CA VAL A 23 -7.35 7.37 7.25
C VAL A 23 -7.15 8.64 6.43
N PHE A 24 -7.77 8.67 5.25
CA PHE A 24 -7.71 9.81 4.35
C PHE A 24 -9.12 10.32 4.06
N GLN A 25 -9.23 11.59 3.72
CA GLN A 25 -10.52 12.19 3.40
C GLN A 25 -10.97 11.82 1.99
N THR A 26 -10.04 11.69 1.06
CA THR A 26 -10.35 11.40 -0.34
C THR A 26 -9.50 10.26 -0.86
N VAL A 27 -9.99 9.61 -1.94
CA VAL A 27 -9.23 8.57 -2.64
C VAL A 27 -7.94 9.14 -3.22
N ALA A 28 -7.98 10.38 -3.71
CA ALA A 28 -6.79 11.02 -4.26
C ALA A 28 -5.68 11.15 -3.22
N GLN A 29 -6.02 11.51 -1.98
CA GLN A 29 -5.04 11.58 -0.88
C GLN A 29 -4.48 10.21 -0.56
N CYS A 30 -5.32 9.18 -0.55
CA CYS A 30 -4.91 7.80 -0.32
C CYS A 30 -3.93 7.34 -1.39
N GLU A 31 -4.23 7.60 -2.66
CA GLU A 31 -3.37 7.22 -3.78
C GLU A 31 -2.02 7.91 -3.70
N THR A 32 -2.00 9.20 -3.38
CA THR A 32 -0.75 9.95 -3.24
C THR A 32 0.13 9.36 -2.14
N ALA A 33 -0.46 9.08 -0.98
CA ALA A 33 0.27 8.49 0.13
C ALA A 33 0.81 7.10 -0.24
N ALA A 34 0.01 6.29 -0.93
CA ALA A 34 0.43 4.96 -1.36
C ALA A 34 1.63 5.02 -2.31
N GLN A 35 1.63 5.97 -3.25
CA GLN A 35 2.75 6.14 -4.18
C GLN A 35 4.04 6.48 -3.44
N ILE A 36 3.97 7.35 -2.45
CA ILE A 36 5.15 7.74 -1.67
C ILE A 36 5.70 6.53 -0.91
N ILE A 37 4.83 5.75 -0.28
CA ILE A 37 5.24 4.57 0.48
C ILE A 37 5.85 3.52 -0.43
N LEU A 38 5.20 3.22 -1.56
CA LEU A 38 5.68 2.20 -2.50
C LEU A 38 7.00 2.61 -3.15
N ASP A 39 7.18 3.89 -3.44
CA ASP A 39 8.45 4.38 -3.98
C ASP A 39 9.58 4.17 -2.98
N GLY A 40 9.35 4.43 -1.70
CA GLY A 40 10.33 4.17 -0.65
C GLY A 40 10.70 2.70 -0.53
N VAL A 41 9.70 1.82 -0.63
CA VAL A 41 9.91 0.37 -0.59
C VAL A 41 10.72 -0.09 -1.79
N ASP A 42 10.40 0.41 -2.99
CA ASP A 42 11.14 0.06 -4.20
C ASP A 42 12.61 0.45 -4.10
N LYS A 43 12.90 1.61 -3.53
CA LYS A 43 14.28 2.06 -3.33
C LYS A 43 15.03 1.15 -2.37
N LYS A 44 14.38 0.70 -1.31
CA LYS A 44 14.99 -0.24 -0.36
C LYS A 44 15.26 -1.59 -0.99
N MET A 45 14.34 -2.09 -1.83
CA MET A 45 14.56 -3.32 -2.59
C MET A 45 15.75 -3.19 -3.53
N ALA A 46 15.86 -2.06 -4.22
CA ALA A 46 16.97 -1.84 -5.17
C ALA A 46 18.32 -1.82 -4.47
N ARG A 47 18.36 -1.40 -3.20
CA ARG A 47 19.58 -1.38 -2.40
C ARG A 47 19.85 -2.70 -1.68
N GLY A 48 18.96 -3.68 -1.81
CA GLY A 48 19.10 -4.97 -1.14
C GLY A 48 18.78 -4.97 0.34
N GLU A 49 18.13 -3.93 0.84
CA GLU A 49 17.78 -3.82 2.27
C GLU A 49 16.60 -4.71 2.64
N ILE A 50 15.73 -5.02 1.68
CA ILE A 50 14.58 -5.91 1.90
C ILE A 50 14.50 -6.91 0.75
N PRO A 51 13.93 -8.12 1.02
CA PRO A 51 13.80 -9.14 -0.02
C PRO A 51 12.88 -8.68 -1.16
N PRO A 52 13.14 -9.14 -2.39
CA PRO A 52 12.26 -8.84 -3.51
C PRO A 52 10.83 -9.35 -3.25
N HIS A 53 9.86 -8.51 -3.54
CA HIS A 53 8.44 -8.87 -3.42
C HIS A 53 7.62 -7.99 -4.34
N VAL A 54 6.37 -8.38 -4.56
CA VAL A 54 5.40 -7.59 -5.33
C VAL A 54 4.43 -6.96 -4.36
N SER A 55 4.28 -5.64 -4.46
CA SER A 55 3.34 -4.89 -3.62
C SER A 55 2.26 -4.26 -4.48
N THR A 56 1.01 -4.41 -4.05
CA THR A 56 -0.11 -3.70 -4.64
C THR A 56 -0.84 -2.96 -3.52
N HIS A 57 -1.63 -1.97 -3.88
CA HIS A 57 -2.39 -1.20 -2.91
C HIS A 57 -3.83 -1.03 -3.38
N LYS A 58 -4.70 -0.77 -2.42
CA LYS A 58 -6.10 -0.49 -2.71
C LYS A 58 -6.58 0.58 -1.73
N CYS A 59 -7.28 1.58 -2.25
CA CYS A 59 -7.93 2.58 -1.43
C CYS A 59 -9.41 2.24 -1.32
N ILE A 60 -9.87 1.99 -0.10
CA ILE A 60 -11.25 1.59 0.17
C ILE A 60 -12.01 2.77 0.73
N GLN A 61 -13.05 3.18 0.02
CA GLN A 61 -13.91 4.26 0.48
C GLN A 61 -15.05 3.69 1.32
N TRP A 62 -15.18 4.18 2.54
CA TRP A 62 -16.20 3.77 3.48
C TRP A 62 -17.28 4.84 3.59
N GLY A 63 -18.49 4.41 3.85
CA GLY A 63 -19.62 5.30 4.03
C GLY A 63 -20.31 5.63 2.72
N SER A 64 -21.31 6.51 2.81
CA SER A 64 -22.07 6.90 1.63
C SER A 64 -21.21 7.78 0.72
N PRO A 65 -21.12 7.47 -0.56
CA PRO A 65 -20.59 8.43 -1.51
C PRO A 65 -21.56 9.60 -1.60
N SER A 66 -21.15 10.69 -1.14
CA SER A 66 -22.00 11.88 -1.23
C SER A 66 -21.46 12.82 -2.28
#